data_51c080240163fcdd4ce367995d9a587b
#
_entry.id   51c080240163fcdd4ce367995d9a587b
#
_cell.length_a   1.000
_cell.length_b   1.000
_cell.length_c   1.000
_cell.angle_alpha   90.00
_cell.angle_beta   90.00
_cell.angle_gamma   90.00
#
_symmetry.space_group_name_H-M   'P 1'
#
loop_
_entity.id
_entity.type
_entity.pdbx_description
1 polymer ?
#
loop_
_entity_poly.entity_id
_entity_poly.type
_entity_poly.pdbx_seq_one_letter_code
_entity_poly.pdbx_strand_id
1 'polypeptide(L)'
;MKRTKTIIAAICRTLLGVVFVFSGAVKAIDPFGTVYKIEDYLKAFGGFFTDLLPLAEVAAVVLILLEVVLGVCMVLNVRTQWTSWLALAFYAVMTPLTLYIAINNPVSDCGCFGDALVLTNWQTFGKNVVLIILAIVLVLLRKSVNPLWRGYMEVIIAVIAASITFAFMEYTYRHV
;
A
#
# COMPACT_ATOMS: atom_id res chain seq x y z
N MET A 1 -14.79 -21.66 18.20
CA MET A 1 -14.14 -21.59 16.87
C MET A 1 -14.56 -20.37 16.02
N LYS A 2 -15.84 -20.01 15.89
CA LYS A 2 -16.27 -18.84 15.06
C LYS A 2 -15.69 -17.52 15.61
N ARG A 3 -15.77 -17.27 16.92
CA ARG A 3 -15.27 -16.06 17.58
C ARG A 3 -13.75 -15.87 17.41
N THR A 4 -12.97 -16.95 17.53
CA THR A 4 -11.52 -16.90 17.34
C THR A 4 -11.15 -16.49 15.90
N LYS A 5 -11.82 -17.05 14.90
CA LYS A 5 -11.61 -16.68 13.48
C LYS A 5 -11.90 -15.20 13.23
N THR A 6 -12.97 -14.65 13.82
CA THR A 6 -13.31 -13.23 13.72
C THR A 6 -12.25 -12.35 14.35
N ILE A 7 -11.72 -12.71 15.52
CA ILE A 7 -10.67 -11.95 16.20
C ILE A 7 -9.38 -11.95 15.37
N ILE A 8 -8.94 -13.12 14.89
CA ILE A 8 -7.72 -13.21 14.04
C ILE A 8 -7.88 -12.36 12.78
N ALA A 9 -9.02 -12.47 12.09
CA ALA A 9 -9.27 -11.69 10.89
C ALA A 9 -9.31 -10.18 11.18
N ALA A 10 -9.86 -9.75 12.32
CA ALA A 10 -9.88 -8.34 12.71
C ALA A 10 -8.45 -7.83 12.99
N ILE A 11 -7.62 -8.61 13.67
CA ILE A 11 -6.22 -8.25 13.93
C ILE A 11 -5.44 -8.13 12.62
N CYS A 12 -5.49 -9.16 11.75
CA CYS A 12 -4.80 -9.12 10.46
C CYS A 12 -5.23 -7.91 9.62
N ARG A 13 -6.54 -7.64 9.56
CA ARG A 13 -7.10 -6.51 8.83
C ARG A 13 -6.61 -5.17 9.37
N THR A 14 -6.64 -4.98 10.69
CA THR A 14 -6.21 -3.73 11.30
C THR A 14 -4.70 -3.51 11.15
N LEU A 15 -3.88 -4.54 11.34
CA LEU A 15 -2.44 -4.44 11.13
C LEU A 15 -2.11 -4.07 9.68
N LEU A 16 -2.69 -4.77 8.70
CA LEU A 16 -2.50 -4.44 7.29
C LEU A 16 -2.97 -3.02 6.98
N GLY A 17 -4.15 -2.62 7.48
CA GLY A 17 -4.69 -1.29 7.28
C GLY A 17 -3.81 -0.19 7.83
N VAL A 18 -3.27 -0.35 9.05
CA VAL A 18 -2.34 0.61 9.67
C VAL A 18 -1.05 0.74 8.85
N VAL A 19 -0.49 -0.37 8.37
CA VAL A 19 0.72 -0.34 7.53
C VAL A 19 0.44 0.39 6.22
N PHE A 20 -0.70 0.15 5.57
CA PHE A 20 -1.09 0.84 4.35
C PHE A 20 -1.29 2.34 4.57
N VAL A 21 -2.01 2.74 5.64
CA VAL A 21 -2.19 4.17 5.97
C VAL A 21 -0.86 4.83 6.24
N PHE A 22 0.00 4.21 7.05
CA PHE A 22 1.32 4.75 7.37
C PHE A 22 2.18 4.91 6.11
N SER A 23 2.27 3.86 5.28
CA SER A 23 3.04 3.88 4.03
C SER A 23 2.55 4.96 3.07
N GLY A 24 1.24 5.06 2.86
CA GLY A 24 0.65 6.06 1.99
C GLY A 24 0.76 7.48 2.54
N ALA A 25 0.59 7.67 3.86
CA ALA A 25 0.72 8.98 4.50
C ALA A 25 2.15 9.55 4.38
N VAL A 26 3.17 8.73 4.61
CA VAL A 26 4.57 9.16 4.46
C VAL A 26 4.87 9.56 3.02
N LYS A 27 4.41 8.77 2.04
CA LYS A 27 4.56 9.11 0.62
C LYS A 27 3.76 10.36 0.22
N ALA A 28 2.62 10.62 0.86
CA ALA A 28 1.84 11.83 0.62
C ALA A 28 2.52 13.09 1.18
N ILE A 29 3.38 12.96 2.20
CA ILE A 29 4.22 14.04 2.73
C ILE A 29 5.33 14.39 1.75
N ASP A 30 5.95 13.39 1.10
CA ASP A 30 6.94 13.58 0.04
C ASP A 30 6.56 12.84 -1.24
N PRO A 31 5.66 13.43 -2.05
CA PRO A 31 5.25 12.81 -3.32
C PRO A 31 6.40 12.74 -4.33
N PHE A 32 7.30 13.77 -4.36
CA PHE A 32 8.44 13.80 -5.27
C PHE A 32 9.44 12.69 -5.00
N GLY A 33 9.74 12.42 -3.72
CA GLY A 33 10.59 11.29 -3.34
C GLY A 33 10.02 9.96 -3.84
N THR A 34 8.67 9.82 -3.83
CA THR A 34 8.00 8.64 -4.40
C THR A 34 8.16 8.58 -5.93
N VAL A 35 8.04 9.71 -6.64
CA VAL A 35 8.26 9.78 -8.10
C VAL A 35 9.69 9.35 -8.44
N TYR A 36 10.69 9.95 -7.79
CA TYR A 36 12.09 9.61 -8.03
C TYR A 36 12.40 8.13 -7.79
N LYS A 37 11.83 7.53 -6.73
CA LYS A 37 11.98 6.09 -6.48
C LYS A 37 11.38 5.24 -7.59
N ILE A 38 10.20 5.61 -8.12
CA ILE A 38 9.59 4.90 -9.27
C ILE A 38 10.47 5.05 -10.51
N GLU A 39 11.00 6.25 -10.78
CA GLU A 39 11.92 6.46 -11.90
C GLU A 39 13.18 5.61 -11.76
N ASP A 40 13.78 5.54 -10.56
CA ASP A 40 14.96 4.73 -10.30
C ASP A 40 14.70 3.24 -10.59
N TYR A 41 13.50 2.73 -10.22
CA TYR A 41 13.09 1.37 -10.58
C TYR A 41 12.96 1.19 -12.09
N LEU A 42 12.28 2.13 -12.78
CA LEU A 42 12.10 2.04 -14.23
C LEU A 42 13.44 2.09 -14.96
N LYS A 43 14.37 2.92 -14.52
CA LYS A 43 15.76 3.00 -15.04
C LYS A 43 16.53 1.71 -14.75
N ALA A 44 16.41 1.16 -13.55
CA ALA A 44 17.11 -0.06 -13.13
C ALA A 44 16.65 -1.30 -13.88
N PHE A 45 15.35 -1.40 -14.24
CA PHE A 45 14.83 -2.47 -15.08
C PHE A 45 15.23 -2.32 -16.56
N GLY A 46 15.44 -1.08 -17.04
CA GLY A 46 15.87 -0.80 -18.40
C GLY A 46 14.89 -1.22 -19.50
N GLY A 47 15.32 -1.14 -20.76
CA GLY A 47 14.51 -1.56 -21.91
C GLY A 47 13.16 -0.84 -21.98
N PHE A 48 12.08 -1.59 -22.17
CA PHE A 48 10.71 -1.08 -22.28
C PHE A 48 10.28 -0.23 -21.05
N PHE A 49 10.83 -0.50 -19.85
CA PHE A 49 10.47 0.24 -18.65
C PHE A 49 10.96 1.69 -18.68
N THR A 50 12.01 2.02 -19.43
CA THR A 50 12.47 3.41 -19.58
C THR A 50 11.47 4.27 -20.37
N ASP A 51 10.68 3.67 -21.25
CA ASP A 51 9.64 4.39 -22.00
C ASP A 51 8.47 4.80 -21.11
N LEU A 52 8.36 4.18 -19.91
CA LEU A 52 7.33 4.50 -18.92
C LEU A 52 7.73 5.62 -17.96
N LEU A 53 8.93 6.18 -18.05
CA LEU A 53 9.37 7.31 -17.20
C LEU A 53 8.38 8.48 -17.16
N PRO A 54 7.76 8.91 -18.28
CA PRO A 54 6.77 10.00 -18.24
C PRO A 54 5.52 9.68 -17.41
N LEU A 55 5.28 8.41 -17.08
CA LEU A 55 4.15 7.96 -16.27
C LEU A 55 4.49 7.81 -14.77
N ALA A 56 5.75 8.03 -14.38
CA ALA A 56 6.20 7.86 -13.00
C ALA A 56 5.42 8.73 -12.01
N GLU A 57 5.12 9.97 -12.38
CA GLU A 57 4.34 10.90 -11.57
C GLU A 57 2.89 10.39 -11.36
N VAL A 58 2.23 9.98 -12.43
CA VAL A 58 0.88 9.41 -12.36
C VAL A 58 0.88 8.14 -11.53
N ALA A 59 1.88 7.28 -11.71
CA ALA A 59 2.02 6.04 -10.95
C ALA A 59 2.23 6.32 -9.45
N ALA A 60 3.01 7.35 -9.07
CA ALA A 60 3.19 7.76 -7.69
C ALA A 60 1.88 8.22 -7.06
N VAL A 61 1.13 9.10 -7.73
CA VAL A 61 -0.18 9.59 -7.25
C VAL A 61 -1.15 8.43 -7.05
N VAL A 62 -1.26 7.54 -8.04
CA VAL A 62 -2.15 6.36 -7.96
C VAL A 62 -1.73 5.43 -6.82
N LEU A 63 -0.43 5.19 -6.65
CA LEU A 63 0.09 4.34 -5.58
C LEU A 63 -0.24 4.90 -4.20
N ILE A 64 -0.02 6.20 -3.97
CA ILE A 64 -0.30 6.88 -2.70
C ILE A 64 -1.79 6.82 -2.39
N LEU A 65 -2.65 7.17 -3.36
CA LEU A 65 -4.10 7.12 -3.19
C LEU A 65 -4.59 5.70 -2.89
N LEU A 66 -4.07 4.70 -3.61
CA LEU A 66 -4.41 3.30 -3.39
C LEU A 66 -4.03 2.85 -1.97
N GLU A 67 -2.82 3.15 -1.51
CA GLU A 67 -2.36 2.77 -0.17
C GLU A 67 -3.23 3.43 0.92
N VAL A 68 -3.47 4.74 0.86
CA VAL A 68 -4.26 5.43 1.89
C VAL A 68 -5.71 4.95 1.88
N VAL A 69 -6.36 4.92 0.72
CA VAL A 69 -7.78 4.51 0.62
C VAL A 69 -7.96 3.06 1.06
N LEU A 70 -7.10 2.15 0.58
CA LEU A 70 -7.15 0.75 0.98
C LEU A 70 -6.92 0.59 2.48
N GLY A 71 -5.92 1.30 3.02
CA GLY A 71 -5.61 1.29 4.45
C GLY A 71 -6.78 1.80 5.31
N VAL A 72 -7.37 2.95 4.96
CA VAL A 72 -8.53 3.52 5.66
C VAL A 72 -9.73 2.57 5.59
N CYS A 73 -10.03 2.01 4.41
CA CYS A 73 -11.11 1.04 4.25
C CYS A 73 -10.89 -0.21 5.11
N MET A 74 -9.66 -0.69 5.21
CA MET A 74 -9.32 -1.83 6.06
C MET A 74 -9.44 -1.49 7.54
N VAL A 75 -8.93 -0.36 8.02
CA VAL A 75 -9.05 0.06 9.42
C VAL A 75 -10.52 0.22 9.81
N LEU A 76 -11.30 0.90 9.00
CA LEU A 76 -12.72 1.16 9.24
C LEU A 76 -13.65 -0.02 8.93
N ASN A 77 -13.10 -1.16 8.54
CA ASN A 77 -13.89 -2.37 8.20
C ASN A 77 -14.91 -2.14 7.06
N VAL A 78 -14.48 -1.41 6.04
CA VAL A 78 -15.27 -1.17 4.83
C VAL A 78 -15.00 -2.31 3.85
N ARG A 79 -16.04 -3.03 3.43
CA ARG A 79 -15.98 -4.10 2.41
C ARG A 79 -14.79 -5.07 2.55
N THR A 80 -14.55 -5.59 3.72
CA THR A 80 -13.41 -6.47 4.02
C THR A 80 -13.21 -7.59 2.98
N GLN A 81 -14.27 -8.07 2.34
CA GLN A 81 -14.17 -9.12 1.31
C GLN A 81 -13.39 -8.65 0.07
N TRP A 82 -13.54 -7.39 -0.35
CA TRP A 82 -12.85 -6.82 -1.50
C TRP A 82 -11.49 -6.26 -1.12
N THR A 83 -11.41 -5.53 0.00
CA THR A 83 -10.16 -4.93 0.47
C THR A 83 -9.10 -5.98 0.81
N SER A 84 -9.52 -7.17 1.30
CA SER A 84 -8.58 -8.27 1.53
C SER A 84 -7.96 -8.82 0.24
N TRP A 85 -8.73 -8.92 -0.85
CA TRP A 85 -8.21 -9.34 -2.16
C TRP A 85 -7.29 -8.29 -2.76
N LEU A 86 -7.65 -7.00 -2.66
CA LEU A 86 -6.80 -5.91 -3.14
C LEU A 86 -5.47 -5.86 -2.38
N ALA A 87 -5.50 -6.04 -1.05
CA ALA A 87 -4.29 -6.13 -0.24
C ALA A 87 -3.41 -7.33 -0.64
N LEU A 88 -4.03 -8.49 -0.87
CA LEU A 88 -3.30 -9.67 -1.33
C LEU A 88 -2.68 -9.43 -2.71
N ALA A 89 -3.43 -8.86 -3.66
CA ALA A 89 -2.92 -8.54 -4.99
C ALA A 89 -1.75 -7.55 -4.92
N PHE A 90 -1.85 -6.51 -4.08
CA PHE A 90 -0.78 -5.56 -3.85
C PHE A 90 0.50 -6.24 -3.35
N TYR A 91 0.42 -7.05 -2.29
CA TYR A 91 1.60 -7.74 -1.76
C TYR A 91 2.08 -8.88 -2.67
N ALA A 92 1.23 -9.48 -3.49
CA ALA A 92 1.64 -10.45 -4.50
C ALA A 92 2.53 -9.84 -5.59
N VAL A 93 2.37 -8.54 -5.87
CA VAL A 93 3.27 -7.79 -6.76
C VAL A 93 4.49 -7.29 -6.00
N MET A 94 4.30 -6.71 -4.81
CA MET A 94 5.39 -6.08 -4.05
C MET A 94 6.40 -7.08 -3.47
N THR A 95 5.97 -8.30 -3.11
CA THR A 95 6.88 -9.29 -2.51
C THR A 95 7.94 -9.77 -3.52
N PRO A 96 7.61 -10.23 -4.74
CA PRO A 96 8.62 -10.60 -5.73
C PRO A 96 9.45 -9.39 -6.19
N LEU A 97 8.86 -8.20 -6.29
CA LEU A 97 9.59 -6.99 -6.61
C LEU A 97 10.69 -6.70 -5.58
N THR A 98 10.33 -6.73 -4.28
CA THR A 98 11.31 -6.48 -3.20
C THR A 98 12.33 -7.61 -3.06
N LEU A 99 11.99 -8.84 -3.42
CA LEU A 99 12.97 -9.94 -3.51
C LEU A 99 13.99 -9.66 -4.61
N TYR A 100 13.55 -9.26 -5.81
CA TYR A 100 14.44 -8.89 -6.91
C TYR A 100 15.39 -7.77 -6.49
N ILE A 101 14.87 -6.73 -5.82
CA ILE A 101 15.66 -5.60 -5.32
C ILE A 101 16.65 -6.07 -4.24
N ALA A 102 16.26 -6.96 -3.34
CA ALA A 102 17.13 -7.48 -2.30
C ALA A 102 18.30 -8.32 -2.84
N ILE A 103 18.10 -9.05 -3.95
CA ILE A 103 19.12 -9.88 -4.58
C ILE A 103 20.07 -9.03 -5.43
N ASN A 104 19.53 -8.14 -6.27
CA ASN A 104 20.32 -7.42 -7.29
C ASN A 104 20.83 -6.06 -6.80
N ASN A 105 20.29 -5.52 -5.71
CA ASN A 105 20.61 -4.19 -5.16
C ASN A 105 20.66 -3.05 -6.22
N PRO A 106 19.68 -2.96 -7.14
CA PRO A 106 19.68 -1.96 -8.20
C PRO A 106 19.48 -0.54 -7.66
N VAL A 107 18.88 -0.42 -6.46
CA VAL A 107 18.63 0.83 -5.74
C VAL A 107 19.06 0.68 -4.28
N SER A 108 19.43 1.78 -3.63
CA SER A 108 19.94 1.79 -2.25
C SER A 108 18.91 1.31 -1.22
N ASP A 109 17.64 1.68 -1.43
CA ASP A 109 16.49 1.32 -0.58
C ASP A 109 15.20 1.24 -1.40
N CYS A 110 14.22 0.52 -0.87
CA CYS A 110 12.94 0.31 -1.57
C CYS A 110 12.01 1.54 -1.56
N GLY A 111 12.23 2.52 -0.67
CA GLY A 111 11.32 3.67 -0.53
C GLY A 111 9.89 3.33 -0.07
N CYS A 112 9.66 2.09 0.45
CA CYS A 112 8.31 1.65 0.85
C CYS A 112 7.68 2.51 1.95
N PHE A 113 8.48 3.15 2.78
CA PHE A 113 8.06 4.10 3.82
C PHE A 113 8.69 5.48 3.61
N GLY A 114 9.00 5.84 2.34
CA GLY A 114 9.68 7.08 2.03
C GLY A 114 10.96 7.25 2.85
N ASP A 115 11.31 8.48 3.18
CA ASP A 115 12.48 8.80 4.01
C ASP A 115 12.20 8.72 5.52
N ALA A 116 10.94 8.49 5.92
CA ALA A 116 10.60 8.39 7.35
C ALA A 116 11.17 7.11 8.01
N LEU A 117 11.34 6.04 7.25
CA LEU A 117 11.92 4.79 7.73
C LEU A 117 12.74 4.13 6.62
N VAL A 118 14.02 4.39 6.60
CA VAL A 118 14.95 3.77 5.64
C VAL A 118 15.23 2.34 6.08
N LEU A 119 14.65 1.38 5.36
CA LEU A 119 14.86 -0.05 5.56
C LEU A 119 15.83 -0.58 4.52
N THR A 120 16.71 -1.49 4.93
CA THR A 120 17.52 -2.23 3.96
C THR A 120 16.63 -3.05 3.02
N ASN A 121 17.13 -3.39 1.83
CA ASN A 121 16.37 -4.16 0.84
C ASN A 121 15.89 -5.52 1.41
N TRP A 122 16.72 -6.20 2.22
CA TRP A 122 16.36 -7.45 2.89
C TRP A 122 15.31 -7.27 3.99
N GLN A 123 15.38 -6.19 4.76
CA GLN A 123 14.36 -5.88 5.77
C GLN A 123 13.02 -5.60 5.12
N THR A 124 13.02 -4.88 4.01
CA THR A 124 11.81 -4.59 3.23
C THR A 124 11.18 -5.87 2.66
N PHE A 125 11.99 -6.77 2.11
CA PHE A 125 11.51 -8.08 1.66
C PHE A 125 10.92 -8.89 2.82
N GLY A 126 11.63 -8.99 3.96
CA GLY A 126 11.14 -9.70 5.14
C GLY A 126 9.81 -9.15 5.65
N LYS A 127 9.66 -7.81 5.71
CA LYS A 127 8.40 -7.15 6.02
C LYS A 127 7.29 -7.56 5.06
N ASN A 128 7.54 -7.54 3.75
CA ASN A 128 6.54 -7.90 2.74
C ASN A 128 6.13 -9.37 2.81
N VAL A 129 7.05 -10.28 3.15
CA VAL A 129 6.72 -11.70 3.41
C VAL A 129 5.74 -11.83 4.58
N VAL A 130 5.96 -11.11 5.68
CA VAL A 130 5.02 -11.11 6.81
C VAL A 130 3.66 -10.56 6.39
N LEU A 131 3.64 -9.45 5.65
CA LEU A 131 2.40 -8.78 5.23
C LEU A 131 1.59 -9.61 4.22
N ILE A 132 2.24 -10.32 3.29
CA ILE A 132 1.52 -11.22 2.38
C ILE A 132 0.91 -12.41 3.12
N ILE A 133 1.59 -12.95 4.14
CA ILE A 133 1.04 -14.01 5.00
C ILE A 133 -0.21 -13.51 5.73
N LEU A 134 -0.16 -12.31 6.31
CA LEU A 134 -1.34 -11.70 6.95
C LEU A 134 -2.48 -11.47 5.95
N ALA A 135 -2.17 -11.05 4.72
CA ALA A 135 -3.17 -10.88 3.67
C ALA A 135 -3.81 -12.20 3.24
N ILE A 136 -3.03 -13.28 3.11
CA ILE A 136 -3.55 -14.64 2.84
C ILE A 136 -4.49 -15.10 3.96
N VAL A 137 -4.06 -14.97 5.22
CA VAL A 137 -4.89 -15.33 6.39
C VAL A 137 -6.18 -14.53 6.39
N LEU A 138 -6.11 -13.23 6.12
CA LEU A 138 -7.30 -12.38 6.05
C LEU A 138 -8.24 -12.80 4.91
N VAL A 139 -7.73 -13.13 3.73
CA VAL A 139 -8.54 -13.63 2.60
C VAL A 139 -9.24 -14.94 2.94
N LEU A 140 -8.55 -15.85 3.62
CA LEU A 140 -9.16 -17.13 4.06
C LEU A 140 -10.27 -16.92 5.09
N LEU A 141 -10.10 -15.92 5.97
CA LEU A 141 -11.03 -15.63 7.06
C LEU A 141 -12.01 -14.50 6.77
N ARG A 142 -12.00 -13.88 5.57
CA ARG A 142 -12.78 -12.68 5.23
C ARG A 142 -14.30 -12.83 5.44
N LYS A 143 -14.83 -14.05 5.28
CA LYS A 143 -16.26 -14.35 5.50
C LYS A 143 -16.65 -14.35 6.99
N SER A 144 -15.67 -14.39 7.89
CA SER A 144 -15.91 -14.36 9.34
C SER A 144 -16.05 -12.94 9.89
N VAL A 145 -15.74 -11.92 9.08
CA VAL A 145 -15.84 -10.51 9.45
C VAL A 145 -17.09 -9.92 8.80
N ASN A 146 -18.00 -9.40 9.61
CA ASN A 146 -19.12 -8.62 9.09
C ASN A 146 -18.68 -7.18 8.82
N PRO A 147 -18.94 -6.61 7.65
CA PRO A 147 -18.64 -5.21 7.37
C PRO A 147 -19.43 -4.30 8.32
N LEU A 148 -18.78 -3.26 8.80
CA LEU A 148 -19.41 -2.27 9.68
C LEU A 148 -20.33 -1.31 8.90
N TRP A 149 -19.95 -1.02 7.67
CA TRP A 149 -20.63 -0.08 6.78
C TRP A 149 -21.25 -0.82 5.60
N ARG A 150 -22.39 -0.35 5.11
CA ARG A 150 -23.12 -0.95 3.98
C ARG A 150 -23.68 0.13 3.06
N GLY A 151 -23.83 -0.23 1.78
CA GLY A 151 -24.43 0.63 0.78
C GLY A 151 -23.54 1.83 0.40
N TYR A 152 -24.15 3.00 0.29
CA TYR A 152 -23.46 4.22 -0.17
C TYR A 152 -22.41 4.75 0.81
N MET A 153 -22.49 4.43 2.10
CA MET A 153 -21.51 4.84 3.10
C MET A 153 -20.10 4.30 2.81
N GLU A 154 -20.00 3.11 2.21
CA GLU A 154 -18.73 2.52 1.83
C GLU A 154 -18.02 3.36 0.77
N VAL A 155 -18.76 3.85 -0.21
CA VAL A 155 -18.24 4.71 -1.28
C VAL A 155 -17.88 6.09 -0.73
N ILE A 156 -18.72 6.66 0.14
CA ILE A 156 -18.47 7.96 0.76
C ILE A 156 -17.15 7.94 1.53
N ILE A 157 -16.90 6.92 2.35
CA ILE A 157 -15.65 6.80 3.11
C ILE A 157 -14.44 6.74 2.18
N ALA A 158 -14.50 5.93 1.11
CA ALA A 158 -13.41 5.83 0.15
C ALA A 158 -13.17 7.15 -0.61
N VAL A 159 -14.24 7.83 -1.03
CA VAL A 159 -14.15 9.13 -1.72
C VAL A 159 -13.59 10.21 -0.79
N ILE A 160 -14.05 10.29 0.46
CA ILE A 160 -13.53 11.26 1.44
C ILE A 160 -12.03 11.01 1.68
N ALA A 161 -11.62 9.75 1.90
CA ALA A 161 -10.22 9.41 2.09
C ALA A 161 -9.38 9.82 0.88
N ALA A 162 -9.83 9.51 -0.34
CA ALA A 162 -9.15 9.89 -1.57
C ALA A 162 -9.06 11.41 -1.73
N SER A 163 -10.16 12.14 -1.47
CA SER A 163 -10.20 13.60 -1.61
C SER A 163 -9.28 14.31 -0.62
N ILE A 164 -9.26 13.87 0.64
CA ILE A 164 -8.36 14.42 1.66
C ILE A 164 -6.90 14.16 1.29
N THR A 165 -6.58 12.93 0.86
CA THR A 165 -5.22 12.55 0.46
C THR A 165 -4.77 13.37 -0.75
N PHE A 166 -5.63 13.50 -1.75
CA PHE A 166 -5.32 14.28 -2.95
C PHE A 166 -5.11 15.76 -2.63
N ALA A 167 -6.00 16.37 -1.82
CA ALA A 167 -5.85 17.76 -1.39
C ALA A 167 -4.58 17.98 -0.57
N PHE A 168 -4.20 17.01 0.28
CA PHE A 168 -2.96 17.06 1.04
C PHE A 168 -1.72 16.96 0.14
N MET A 169 -1.72 16.05 -0.84
CA MET A 169 -0.64 15.94 -1.84
C MET A 169 -0.51 17.22 -2.65
N GLU A 170 -1.62 17.80 -3.13
CA GLU A 170 -1.61 19.07 -3.87
C GLU A 170 -1.04 20.21 -3.03
N TYR A 171 -1.39 20.26 -1.73
CA TYR A 171 -0.81 21.23 -0.80
C TYR A 171 0.70 21.04 -0.69
N THR A 172 1.17 19.80 -0.49
CA THR A 172 2.60 19.50 -0.37
C THR A 172 3.34 19.82 -1.66
N TYR A 173 2.76 19.47 -2.81
CA TYR A 173 3.32 19.76 -4.14
C TYR A 173 3.57 21.26 -4.40
N ARG A 174 2.75 22.13 -3.81
CA ARG A 174 2.88 23.59 -3.96
C ARG A 174 3.84 24.24 -2.98
N HIS A 175 4.21 23.55 -1.89
CA HIS A 175 4.98 24.15 -0.78
C HIS A 175 6.34 23.48 -0.55
N VAL A 176 6.68 22.47 -1.34
CA VAL A 176 8.00 21.86 -1.42
C VAL A 176 8.68 22.29 -2.73
#